data_4d7effbb6c3991df260f3960bb200a6a
#
_entry.id   4d7effbb6c3991df260f3960bb200a6a
#
_cell.length_a   1.000
_cell.length_b   1.000
_cell.length_c   1.000
_cell.angle_alpha   90.00
_cell.angle_beta   90.00
_cell.angle_gamma   90.00
#
_symmetry.space_group_name_H-M   'P 1'
#
loop_
_entity.id
_entity.type
_entity.pdbx_description
1 polymer ?
#
loop_
_entity_poly.entity_id
_entity_poly.type
_entity_poly.pdbx_seq_one_letter_code
_entity_poly.pdbx_strand_id
1 'polypeptide(L)'
;MTEKNTELVIVFCAHGSRSKEFMISFLSFFNKMKGKLNAKTKYCFIEINEPLIDYAIETSFKKYKLIIFIPALIFKGKHYVKDMKNRLNVFSKKYKNKIISTRNLNLNDELISIFKSQISEKVTNPKKTILLTCASFSKEKNNIKMLSQYSKKL
;
A
#
# COMPACT_ATOMS: atom_id res chain seq x y z
N MET A 1 26.94 1.24 -21.15
CA MET A 1 25.86 1.06 -20.18
C MET A 1 24.71 1.97 -20.57
N THR A 2 23.69 1.44 -21.23
CA THR A 2 22.52 2.18 -21.70
C THR A 2 21.78 2.74 -20.49
N GLU A 3 21.59 4.06 -20.44
CA GLU A 3 20.69 4.71 -19.46
C GLU A 3 19.31 4.07 -19.58
N LYS A 4 19.02 3.14 -18.67
CA LYS A 4 17.71 2.48 -18.58
C LYS A 4 16.66 3.53 -18.23
N ASN A 5 15.92 3.94 -19.27
CA ASN A 5 14.58 4.52 -19.24
C ASN A 5 14.26 5.41 -18.03
N THR A 6 14.71 6.66 -18.11
CA THR A 6 14.40 7.74 -17.15
C THR A 6 12.96 8.25 -17.26
N GLU A 7 12.09 7.58 -18.03
CA GLU A 7 10.75 8.07 -18.31
C GLU A 7 9.75 7.77 -17.21
N LEU A 8 9.92 6.65 -16.49
CA LEU A 8 8.94 6.13 -15.52
C LEU A 8 9.59 5.84 -14.17
N VAL A 9 8.87 6.19 -13.09
CA VAL A 9 9.16 5.72 -11.74
C VAL A 9 7.89 5.18 -11.08
N ILE A 10 8.02 4.08 -10.35
CA ILE A 10 6.96 3.50 -9.51
C ILE A 10 7.22 3.91 -8.07
N VAL A 11 6.24 4.57 -7.45
CA VAL A 11 6.33 5.05 -6.07
C VAL A 11 5.35 4.27 -5.19
N PHE A 12 5.87 3.46 -4.28
CA PHE A 12 5.07 2.77 -3.26
C PHE A 12 4.86 3.70 -2.05
N CYS A 13 3.61 3.91 -1.67
CA CYS A 13 3.26 4.75 -0.53
C CYS A 13 2.58 3.94 0.57
N ALA A 14 3.21 3.87 1.73
CA ALA A 14 2.63 3.29 2.94
C ALA A 14 2.14 4.39 3.90
N HIS A 15 1.40 3.99 4.94
CA HIS A 15 0.90 4.95 5.93
C HIS A 15 2.05 5.59 6.72
N GLY A 16 3.00 4.78 7.14
CA GLY A 16 4.00 5.10 8.14
C GLY A 16 3.62 4.55 9.52
N SER A 17 4.61 4.31 10.36
CA SER A 17 4.42 3.79 11.71
C SER A 17 5.62 4.06 12.60
N ARG A 18 5.40 4.17 13.91
CA ARG A 18 6.47 4.23 14.92
C ARG A 18 7.06 2.85 15.23
N SER A 19 6.42 1.76 14.76
CA SER A 19 6.91 0.39 14.97
C SER A 19 8.13 0.10 14.11
N LYS A 20 9.17 -0.44 14.70
CA LYS A 20 10.36 -0.94 14.00
C LYS A 20 10.02 -2.14 13.12
N GLU A 21 9.16 -3.01 13.59
CA GLU A 21 8.69 -4.22 12.89
C GLU A 21 7.95 -3.85 11.59
N PHE A 22 7.15 -2.77 11.64
CA PHE A 22 6.52 -2.23 10.44
C PHE A 22 7.57 -1.82 9.40
N MET A 23 8.59 -1.07 9.80
CA MET A 23 9.63 -0.61 8.89
C MET A 23 10.41 -1.77 8.28
N ILE A 24 10.77 -2.77 9.08
CA ILE A 24 11.46 -3.98 8.60
C ILE A 24 10.59 -4.71 7.56
N SER A 25 9.32 -4.93 7.89
CA SER A 25 8.37 -5.62 7.01
C SER A 25 8.11 -4.85 5.71
N PHE A 26 7.93 -3.54 5.82
CA PHE A 26 7.69 -2.68 4.65
C PHE A 26 8.93 -2.64 3.73
N LEU A 27 10.13 -2.48 4.26
CA LEU A 27 11.35 -2.46 3.46
C LEU A 27 11.62 -3.82 2.81
N SER A 28 11.33 -4.92 3.51
CA SER A 28 11.40 -6.27 2.94
C SER A 28 10.44 -6.42 1.75
N PHE A 29 9.19 -6.01 1.92
CA PHE A 29 8.19 -5.98 0.85
C PHE A 29 8.68 -5.11 -0.33
N PHE A 30 9.10 -3.88 -0.06
CA PHE A 30 9.58 -2.95 -1.08
C PHE A 30 10.76 -3.53 -1.89
N ASN A 31 11.74 -4.13 -1.21
CA ASN A 31 12.91 -4.73 -1.86
C ASN A 31 12.52 -5.93 -2.75
N LYS A 32 11.59 -6.77 -2.30
CA LYS A 32 11.04 -7.85 -3.12
C LYS A 32 10.33 -7.32 -4.38
N MET A 33 9.53 -6.28 -4.23
CA MET A 33 8.85 -5.64 -5.36
C MET A 33 9.82 -4.97 -6.33
N LYS A 34 10.82 -4.25 -5.81
CA LYS A 34 11.90 -3.66 -6.61
C LYS A 34 12.65 -4.68 -7.46
N GLY A 35 12.91 -5.87 -6.91
CA GLY A 35 13.57 -6.96 -7.65
C GLY A 35 12.73 -7.58 -8.76
N LYS A 36 11.39 -7.50 -8.65
CA LYS A 36 10.45 -8.06 -9.64
C LYS A 36 10.05 -7.07 -10.75
N LEU A 37 10.23 -5.78 -10.52
CA LEU A 37 9.81 -4.73 -11.45
C LEU A 37 10.97 -4.26 -12.32
N ASN A 38 10.78 -4.28 -13.63
CA ASN A 38 11.77 -3.72 -14.57
C ASN A 38 11.59 -2.20 -14.72
N ALA A 39 11.54 -1.48 -13.60
CA ALA A 39 11.39 -0.03 -13.57
C ALA A 39 12.12 0.57 -12.36
N LYS A 40 12.41 1.86 -12.41
CA LYS A 40 12.89 2.58 -11.22
C LYS A 40 11.79 2.61 -10.17
N THR A 41 12.15 2.28 -8.95
CA THR A 41 11.20 2.24 -7.83
C THR A 41 11.66 3.14 -6.70
N LYS A 42 10.71 3.76 -6.02
CA LYS A 42 10.89 4.56 -4.81
C LYS A 42 9.80 4.19 -3.81
N TYR A 43 9.96 4.59 -2.58
CA TYR A 43 8.89 4.53 -1.58
C TYR A 43 8.73 5.88 -0.88
N CYS A 44 7.58 6.05 -0.25
CA CYS A 44 7.28 7.17 0.62
C CYS A 44 6.23 6.79 1.65
N PHE A 45 5.97 7.71 2.56
CA PHE A 45 4.98 7.55 3.62
C PHE A 45 4.01 8.74 3.62
N ILE A 46 2.79 8.48 4.08
CA ILE A 46 1.79 9.55 4.28
C ILE A 46 2.20 10.43 5.45
N GLU A 47 2.68 9.80 6.54
CA GLU A 47 3.10 10.46 7.77
C GLU A 47 4.13 9.62 8.55
N ILE A 48 4.67 10.14 9.63
CA ILE A 48 5.54 9.50 10.64
C ILE A 48 6.96 9.20 10.13
N ASN A 49 7.10 8.57 8.98
CA ASN A 49 8.39 8.15 8.43
C ASN A 49 8.78 8.95 7.20
N GLU A 50 10.08 8.99 6.92
CA GLU A 50 10.63 9.63 5.72
C GLU A 50 11.03 8.60 4.64
N PRO A 51 11.00 9.01 3.35
CA PRO A 51 10.56 10.31 2.85
C PRO A 51 9.02 10.45 2.81
N LEU A 52 8.52 11.66 3.08
CA LEU A 52 7.10 11.97 2.95
C LEU A 52 6.67 12.03 1.47
N ILE A 53 5.37 11.86 1.25
CA ILE A 53 4.75 11.82 -0.08
C ILE A 53 5.09 13.05 -0.93
N ASP A 54 5.05 14.25 -0.37
CA ASP A 54 5.30 15.49 -1.11
C ASP A 54 6.73 15.54 -1.64
N TYR A 55 7.71 15.24 -0.78
CA TYR A 55 9.12 15.16 -1.16
C TYR A 55 9.37 14.09 -2.22
N ALA A 56 8.79 12.90 -2.06
CA ALA A 56 8.97 11.80 -3.00
C ALA A 56 8.41 12.14 -4.39
N ILE A 57 7.25 12.81 -4.47
CA ILE A 57 6.63 13.21 -5.73
C ILE A 57 7.46 14.33 -6.37
N GLU A 58 7.79 15.41 -5.66
CA GLU A 58 8.54 16.52 -6.21
C GLU A 58 9.92 16.12 -6.73
N THR A 59 10.66 15.31 -5.96
CA THR A 59 11.97 14.81 -6.39
C THR A 59 11.86 13.81 -7.56
N SER A 60 10.72 13.13 -7.70
CA SER A 60 10.48 12.25 -8.83
C SER A 60 10.18 13.04 -10.11
N PHE A 61 9.40 14.11 -10.04
CA PHE A 61 9.13 14.95 -11.22
C PHE A 61 10.36 15.64 -11.81
N LYS A 62 11.37 15.89 -10.99
CA LYS A 62 12.65 16.44 -11.49
C LYS A 62 13.42 15.48 -12.41
N LYS A 63 13.12 14.18 -12.33
CA LYS A 63 13.91 13.12 -12.99
C LYS A 63 13.10 12.24 -13.94
N TYR A 64 11.78 12.17 -13.78
CA TYR A 64 10.93 11.24 -14.51
C TYR A 64 9.74 11.95 -15.16
N LYS A 65 9.33 11.47 -16.32
CA LYS A 65 8.18 12.02 -17.05
C LYS A 65 6.84 11.50 -16.51
N LEU A 66 6.84 10.30 -15.93
CA LEU A 66 5.64 9.64 -15.44
C LEU A 66 5.90 9.02 -14.05
N ILE A 67 4.96 9.21 -13.15
CA ILE A 67 4.92 8.56 -11.84
C ILE A 67 3.74 7.60 -11.79
N ILE A 68 3.98 6.31 -11.59
CA ILE A 68 2.96 5.35 -11.18
C ILE A 68 2.98 5.30 -9.65
N PHE A 69 1.89 5.77 -9.05
CA PHE A 69 1.75 5.82 -7.59
C PHE A 69 0.94 4.64 -7.08
N ILE A 70 1.53 3.82 -6.22
CA ILE A 70 0.93 2.60 -5.67
C ILE A 70 0.69 2.79 -4.17
N PRO A 71 -0.58 2.97 -3.74
CA PRO A 71 -0.92 2.98 -2.33
C PRO A 71 -0.78 1.58 -1.72
N ALA A 72 0.26 1.36 -0.93
CA ALA A 72 0.48 0.10 -0.19
C ALA A 72 -0.37 0.06 1.09
N LEU A 73 -1.69 0.22 0.94
CA LEU A 73 -2.68 0.29 2.00
C LEU A 73 -3.77 -0.75 1.76
N ILE A 74 -4.08 -1.56 2.78
CA ILE A 74 -5.16 -2.55 2.70
C ILE A 74 -6.52 -1.87 2.82
N PHE A 75 -6.68 -0.99 3.81
CA PHE A 75 -7.94 -0.29 4.07
C PHE A 75 -7.87 1.18 3.64
N LYS A 76 -9.00 1.70 3.14
CA LYS A 76 -9.18 3.12 2.85
C LYS A 76 -9.59 3.86 4.13
N GLY A 77 -8.61 4.21 4.98
CA GLY A 77 -8.85 5.09 6.12
C GLY A 77 -9.09 6.55 5.71
N LYS A 78 -9.45 7.40 6.68
CA LYS A 78 -9.62 8.85 6.46
C LYS A 78 -8.40 9.50 5.82
N HIS A 79 -7.21 9.12 6.26
CA HIS A 79 -5.93 9.63 5.74
C HIS A 79 -5.72 9.27 4.27
N TYR A 80 -6.16 8.09 3.81
CA TYR A 80 -6.10 7.72 2.40
C TYR A 80 -6.94 8.66 1.52
N VAL A 81 -8.19 8.89 1.91
CA VAL A 81 -9.14 9.64 1.06
C VAL A 81 -8.85 11.13 1.10
N LYS A 82 -8.63 11.69 2.31
CA LYS A 82 -8.54 13.13 2.52
C LYS A 82 -7.13 13.67 2.25
N ASP A 83 -6.09 13.00 2.73
CA ASP A 83 -4.74 13.54 2.65
C ASP A 83 -4.01 13.10 1.40
N MET A 84 -3.93 11.80 1.13
CA MET A 84 -3.18 11.29 -0.01
C MET A 84 -3.85 11.64 -1.35
N LYS A 85 -5.15 11.39 -1.49
CA LYS A 85 -5.86 11.65 -2.75
C LYS A 85 -5.89 13.14 -3.10
N ASN A 86 -6.08 14.01 -2.11
CA ASN A 86 -6.06 15.45 -2.32
C ASN A 86 -4.66 15.93 -2.73
N ARG A 87 -3.61 15.45 -2.07
CA ARG A 87 -2.22 15.76 -2.45
C ARG A 87 -1.91 15.30 -3.87
N LEU A 88 -2.27 14.06 -4.23
CA LEU A 88 -2.08 13.54 -5.59
C LEU A 88 -2.82 14.39 -6.64
N ASN A 89 -4.04 14.85 -6.35
CA ASN A 89 -4.80 15.72 -7.24
C ASN A 89 -4.11 17.08 -7.44
N VAL A 90 -3.59 17.69 -6.37
CA VAL A 90 -2.83 18.95 -6.44
C VAL A 90 -1.58 18.76 -7.31
N PHE A 91 -0.82 17.71 -7.08
CA PHE A 91 0.37 17.40 -7.87
C PHE A 91 0.05 17.06 -9.31
N SER A 92 -1.02 16.31 -9.57
CA SER A 92 -1.46 15.96 -10.92
C SER A 92 -1.81 17.21 -11.73
N LYS A 93 -2.49 18.18 -11.12
CA LYS A 93 -2.76 19.48 -11.75
C LYS A 93 -1.49 20.29 -12.00
N LYS A 94 -0.61 20.39 -10.98
CA LYS A 94 0.67 21.12 -11.06
C LYS A 94 1.57 20.55 -12.16
N TYR A 95 1.58 19.25 -12.36
CA TYR A 95 2.47 18.55 -13.29
C TYR A 95 1.77 17.92 -14.51
N LYS A 96 0.61 18.46 -14.92
CA LYS A 96 -0.11 18.11 -16.16
C LYS A 96 -0.38 16.60 -16.29
N ASN A 97 -0.99 16.02 -15.26
CA ASN A 97 -1.42 14.61 -15.25
C ASN A 97 -0.32 13.55 -15.43
N LYS A 98 0.89 13.84 -15.04
CA LYS A 98 2.00 12.88 -15.07
C LYS A 98 2.02 11.90 -13.90
N ILE A 99 0.95 11.84 -13.11
CA ILE A 99 0.75 10.86 -12.03
C ILE A 99 -0.41 9.95 -12.37
N ILE A 100 -0.16 8.66 -12.37
CA ILE A 100 -1.19 7.61 -12.44
C ILE A 100 -1.23 6.93 -11.08
N SER A 101 -2.33 7.07 -10.34
CA SER A 101 -2.51 6.34 -9.08
C SER A 101 -3.27 5.05 -9.33
N THR A 102 -2.70 3.94 -8.86
CA THR A 102 -3.41 2.66 -8.83
C THR A 102 -4.45 2.64 -7.72
N ARG A 103 -5.25 1.57 -7.67
CA ARG A 103 -6.09 1.30 -6.50
C ARG A 103 -5.21 0.86 -5.33
N ASN A 104 -5.68 1.06 -4.09
CA ASN A 104 -5.02 0.49 -2.91
C ASN A 104 -5.08 -1.05 -2.93
N LEU A 105 -4.20 -1.67 -2.15
CA LEU A 105 -4.23 -3.11 -1.92
C LEU A 105 -5.53 -3.43 -1.15
N ASN A 106 -6.56 -3.88 -1.82
CA ASN A 106 -7.75 -4.36 -1.12
C ASN A 106 -7.50 -5.77 -0.57
N LEU A 107 -8.27 -6.16 0.43
CA LEU A 107 -8.44 -7.56 0.74
C LEU A 107 -9.16 -8.22 -0.45
N ASN A 108 -8.43 -8.92 -1.27
CA ASN A 108 -8.93 -9.66 -2.44
C ASN A 108 -8.91 -11.16 -2.16
N ASP A 109 -9.43 -11.97 -3.09
CA ASP A 109 -9.54 -13.42 -2.89
C ASP A 109 -8.16 -14.10 -2.81
N GLU A 110 -7.13 -13.56 -3.46
CA GLU A 110 -5.75 -14.04 -3.34
C GLU A 110 -5.21 -13.87 -1.92
N LEU A 111 -5.44 -12.71 -1.30
CA LEU A 111 -5.00 -12.46 0.08
C LEU A 111 -5.80 -13.33 1.07
N ILE A 112 -7.09 -13.54 0.82
CA ILE A 112 -7.91 -14.48 1.59
C ILE A 112 -7.37 -15.91 1.49
N SER A 113 -6.99 -16.34 0.29
CA SER A 113 -6.39 -17.67 0.07
C SER A 113 -5.10 -17.85 0.87
N ILE A 114 -4.24 -16.83 0.92
CA ILE A 114 -3.02 -16.83 1.75
C ILE A 114 -3.38 -16.97 3.23
N PHE A 115 -4.36 -16.21 3.73
CA PHE A 115 -4.80 -16.33 5.13
C PHE A 115 -5.37 -17.72 5.43
N LYS A 116 -6.19 -18.28 4.54
CA LYS A 116 -6.72 -19.64 4.69
C LYS A 116 -5.61 -20.67 4.80
N SER A 117 -4.60 -20.61 3.93
CA SER A 117 -3.45 -21.52 4.01
C SER A 117 -2.75 -21.40 5.36
N GLN A 118 -2.45 -20.17 5.81
CA GLN A 118 -1.80 -19.95 7.11
C GLN A 118 -2.64 -20.45 8.29
N ILE A 119 -3.97 -20.29 8.24
CA ILE A 119 -4.89 -20.79 9.24
C ILE A 119 -4.89 -22.32 9.25
N SER A 120 -4.99 -22.93 8.07
CA SER A 120 -5.02 -24.39 7.91
C SER A 120 -3.75 -25.06 8.45
N GLU A 121 -2.59 -24.41 8.31
CA GLU A 121 -1.33 -24.89 8.87
C GLU A 121 -1.32 -24.91 10.41
N LYS A 122 -2.14 -24.09 11.06
CA LYS A 122 -2.19 -23.94 12.53
C LYS A 122 -3.35 -24.68 13.17
N VAL A 123 -4.42 -24.93 12.43
CA VAL A 123 -5.67 -25.50 12.95
C VAL A 123 -5.68 -27.02 12.77
N THR A 124 -5.51 -27.74 13.88
CA THR A 124 -5.58 -29.21 13.90
C THR A 124 -7.00 -29.76 13.99
N ASN A 125 -7.93 -29.00 14.60
CA ASN A 125 -9.32 -29.40 14.75
C ASN A 125 -10.27 -28.21 14.51
N PRO A 126 -10.79 -28.04 13.28
CA PRO A 126 -11.68 -26.94 12.94
C PRO A 126 -12.96 -26.88 13.78
N LYS A 127 -13.50 -28.02 14.18
CA LYS A 127 -14.74 -28.11 14.99
C LYS A 127 -14.56 -27.58 16.42
N LYS A 128 -13.33 -27.55 16.91
CA LYS A 128 -12.97 -27.06 18.26
C LYS A 128 -12.20 -25.73 18.22
N THR A 129 -12.14 -25.06 17.08
CA THR A 129 -11.36 -23.84 16.89
C THR A 129 -12.29 -22.66 16.64
N ILE A 130 -12.05 -21.55 17.33
CA ILE A 130 -12.68 -20.26 17.06
C ILE A 130 -11.67 -19.35 16.39
N LEU A 131 -12.00 -18.85 15.20
CA LEU A 131 -11.21 -17.85 14.50
C LEU A 131 -11.66 -16.44 14.92
N LEU A 132 -10.77 -15.72 15.60
CA LEU A 132 -11.01 -14.32 15.97
C LEU A 132 -10.29 -13.39 14.99
N THR A 133 -11.06 -12.65 14.20
CA THR A 133 -10.50 -11.62 13.31
C THR A 133 -10.48 -10.26 14.01
N CYS A 134 -9.30 -9.67 14.11
CA CYS A 134 -9.08 -8.37 14.74
C CYS A 134 -8.54 -7.35 13.74
N ALA A 135 -9.00 -6.11 13.87
CA ALA A 135 -8.45 -4.98 13.13
C ALA A 135 -8.40 -3.74 14.01
N SER A 136 -7.58 -2.77 13.66
CA SER A 136 -7.61 -1.47 14.30
C SER A 136 -8.98 -0.82 14.14
N PHE A 137 -9.43 -0.12 15.20
CA PHE A 137 -10.72 0.58 15.16
C PHE A 137 -10.79 1.56 13.98
N SER A 138 -11.89 1.52 13.24
CA SER A 138 -12.21 2.47 12.19
C SER A 138 -13.62 3.02 12.34
N LYS A 139 -13.77 4.34 12.25
CA LYS A 139 -15.08 5.00 12.19
C LYS A 139 -15.74 4.87 10.82
N GLU A 140 -15.01 4.42 9.81
CA GLU A 140 -15.51 4.27 8.43
C GLU A 140 -16.38 3.00 8.32
N LYS A 141 -17.68 3.19 8.13
CA LYS A 141 -18.66 2.09 7.98
C LYS A 141 -18.28 1.07 6.89
N ASN A 142 -17.68 1.54 5.80
CA ASN A 142 -17.21 0.68 4.72
C ASN A 142 -16.08 -0.26 5.16
N ASN A 143 -15.16 0.19 6.01
CA ASN A 143 -14.09 -0.66 6.52
C ASN A 143 -14.64 -1.75 7.45
N ILE A 144 -15.62 -1.40 8.31
CA ILE A 144 -16.29 -2.36 9.19
C ILE A 144 -17.04 -3.41 8.37
N LYS A 145 -17.82 -2.97 7.36
CA LYS A 145 -18.53 -3.87 6.45
C LYS A 145 -17.56 -4.80 5.70
N MET A 146 -16.47 -4.25 5.22
CA MET A 146 -15.44 -5.01 4.52
C MET A 146 -14.81 -6.06 5.43
N LEU A 147 -14.39 -5.70 6.66
CA LEU A 147 -13.85 -6.65 7.63
C LEU A 147 -14.85 -7.79 7.93
N SER A 148 -16.12 -7.46 8.16
CA SER A 148 -17.18 -8.45 8.38
C SER A 148 -17.35 -9.41 7.19
N GLN A 149 -17.31 -8.88 5.96
CA GLN A 149 -17.39 -9.72 4.75
C GLN A 149 -16.19 -10.67 4.62
N TYR A 150 -14.99 -10.21 5.00
CA TYR A 150 -13.79 -11.03 4.95
C TYR A 150 -13.76 -12.09 6.04
N SER A 151 -14.18 -11.75 7.26
CA SER A 151 -14.30 -12.74 8.34
C SER A 151 -15.21 -13.91 7.99
N LYS A 152 -16.26 -13.66 7.16
CA LYS A 152 -17.16 -14.70 6.66
C LYS A 152 -16.55 -15.56 5.55
N LYS A 153 -15.50 -15.08 4.90
CA LYS A 153 -14.82 -15.81 3.82
C LYS A 153 -13.67 -16.67 4.34
N LEU A 154 -13.16 -16.39 5.54
CA LEU A 154 -12.13 -17.18 6.22
C LEU A 154 -12.72 -18.40 6.89
#